data_41840259e0da4df4e52673312aa53e99
#
_entry.id   41840259e0da4df4e52673312aa53e99
#
_cell.length_a   1.000
_cell.length_b   1.000
_cell.length_c   1.000
_cell.angle_alpha   90.00
_cell.angle_beta   90.00
_cell.angle_gamma   90.00
#
_symmetry.space_group_name_H-M   'P 1'
#
loop_
_entity.id
_entity.type
_entity.pdbx_description
1 polymer ?
#
loop_
_entity_poly.entity_id
_entity_poly.type
_entity_poly.pdbx_seq_one_letter_code
_entity_poly.pdbx_strand_id
1 'polypeptide(L)'
;MDITIADQDSDFGYTTNQTDIVEHARRCYQEYPTIVNNIPKSTKTYENTLESYAEIDSSLAKSQLDIGESSNLAQIAQTYDCSFDDPKFKDYVCILSVIAQIAIDSAKRQFDVDTTEEIKRIKKDMDVKHNGYPRFWSVIKRNFNKSHINHSLHCPMDYLCNLNITRYRSTDKTEPMSHFFVKHKLDIHRKTSKRIEEMITQYSLKVYEAQSSGSDGEFLLLRSDFENLVAGMR
;
A
#
# COMPACT_ATOMS: atom_id res chain seq x y z
N MET A 1 -5.27 -16.63 -8.99
CA MET A 1 -5.55 -15.61 -7.97
C MET A 1 -4.20 -15.13 -7.49
N ASP A 2 -3.64 -14.16 -8.21
CA ASP A 2 -2.36 -13.60 -7.82
C ASP A 2 -2.58 -12.79 -6.54
N ILE A 3 -2.12 -13.38 -5.45
CA ILE A 3 -2.07 -12.69 -4.16
C ILE A 3 -1.01 -11.61 -4.37
N THR A 4 -1.45 -10.36 -4.42
CA THR A 4 -0.55 -9.23 -4.21
C THR A 4 0.27 -9.59 -2.98
N ILE A 5 1.58 -9.66 -3.16
CA ILE A 5 2.50 -10.04 -2.10
C ILE A 5 2.46 -8.91 -1.07
N ALA A 6 1.50 -9.00 -0.15
CA ALA A 6 1.55 -8.24 1.07
C ALA A 6 2.81 -8.69 1.80
N ASP A 7 3.65 -7.75 2.12
CA ASP A 7 4.86 -7.98 2.89
C ASP A 7 4.43 -8.27 4.34
N GLN A 8 4.96 -9.29 4.96
CA GLN A 8 4.52 -9.69 6.32
C GLN A 8 5.09 -8.79 7.44
N ASP A 9 5.55 -7.61 7.09
CA ASP A 9 6.23 -6.70 8.00
C ASP A 9 5.37 -5.53 8.48
N SER A 10 4.15 -5.77 8.91
CA SER A 10 3.21 -4.77 9.46
C SER A 10 2.12 -4.28 8.51
N ASP A 11 1.83 -5.01 7.45
CA ASP A 11 0.71 -4.68 6.58
C ASP A 11 -0.63 -4.92 7.29
N PHE A 12 -1.56 -3.99 7.07
CA PHE A 12 -2.92 -4.10 7.57
C PHE A 12 -3.85 -4.57 6.45
N GLY A 13 -4.57 -5.65 6.72
CA GLY A 13 -5.62 -6.15 5.83
C GLY A 13 -6.99 -5.65 6.28
N TYR A 14 -7.79 -5.16 5.35
CA TYR A 14 -9.19 -4.86 5.57
C TYR A 14 -10.06 -5.88 4.84
N THR A 15 -10.96 -6.52 5.57
CA THR A 15 -11.92 -7.47 4.98
C THR A 15 -13.34 -6.94 5.14
N THR A 16 -14.12 -7.02 4.05
CA THR A 16 -15.51 -6.57 4.05
C THR A 16 -16.37 -7.46 3.16
N ASN A 17 -17.65 -7.58 3.50
CA ASN A 17 -18.67 -8.19 2.68
C ASN A 17 -19.70 -7.17 2.16
N GLN A 18 -19.46 -5.88 2.33
CA GLN A 18 -20.33 -4.84 1.78
C GLN A 18 -20.24 -4.85 0.25
N THR A 19 -21.36 -5.10 -0.40
CA THR A 19 -21.45 -5.33 -1.85
C THR A 19 -20.83 -4.19 -2.64
N ASP A 20 -21.16 -2.94 -2.33
CA ASP A 20 -20.67 -1.77 -3.05
C ASP A 20 -19.14 -1.64 -2.99
N ILE A 21 -18.55 -1.94 -1.82
CA ILE A 21 -17.08 -1.90 -1.64
C ILE A 21 -16.43 -3.05 -2.41
N VAL A 22 -17.00 -4.24 -2.34
CA VAL A 22 -16.47 -5.42 -3.05
C VAL A 22 -16.55 -5.23 -4.56
N GLU A 23 -17.66 -4.72 -5.08
CA GLU A 23 -17.82 -4.44 -6.50
C GLU A 23 -16.88 -3.33 -6.96
N HIS A 24 -16.74 -2.26 -6.19
CA HIS A 24 -15.78 -1.20 -6.48
C HIS A 24 -14.34 -1.73 -6.51
N ALA A 25 -13.93 -2.51 -5.52
CA ALA A 25 -12.60 -3.11 -5.48
C ALA A 25 -12.33 -4.03 -6.69
N ARG A 26 -13.31 -4.85 -7.08
CA ARG A 26 -13.21 -5.71 -8.27
C ARG A 26 -13.05 -4.90 -9.55
N ARG A 27 -13.84 -3.83 -9.70
CA ARG A 27 -13.73 -2.92 -10.84
C ARG A 27 -12.37 -2.25 -10.89
N CYS A 28 -11.88 -1.72 -9.75
CA CYS A 28 -10.55 -1.12 -9.69
C CYS A 28 -9.46 -2.11 -10.07
N TYR A 29 -9.54 -3.35 -9.62
CA TYR A 29 -8.59 -4.41 -9.99
C TYR A 29 -8.59 -4.73 -11.48
N GLN A 30 -9.76 -4.68 -12.13
CA GLN A 30 -9.89 -4.99 -13.55
C GLN A 30 -9.49 -3.83 -14.46
N GLU A 31 -9.89 -2.62 -14.10
CA GLU A 31 -9.73 -1.43 -14.95
C GLU A 31 -8.39 -0.70 -14.68
N TYR A 32 -7.88 -0.78 -13.45
CA TYR A 32 -6.70 -0.04 -12.98
C TYR A 32 -5.72 -0.96 -12.24
N PRO A 33 -5.13 -1.94 -12.93
CA PRO A 33 -4.13 -2.79 -12.28
C PRO A 33 -2.91 -1.96 -11.91
N THR A 34 -2.72 -1.75 -10.62
CA THR A 34 -1.54 -1.05 -10.10
C THR A 34 -0.35 -2.01 -10.15
N ILE A 35 0.60 -1.75 -11.02
CA ILE A 35 1.68 -2.71 -11.27
C ILE A 35 3.03 -2.09 -10.91
N VAL A 36 3.28 -1.87 -9.61
CA VAL A 36 4.62 -1.48 -9.13
C VAL A 36 5.67 -2.51 -9.53
N ASN A 37 5.29 -3.78 -9.60
CA ASN A 37 6.21 -4.87 -9.99
C ASN A 37 6.74 -4.78 -11.43
N ASN A 38 6.06 -4.05 -12.31
CA ASN A 38 6.50 -3.85 -13.68
C ASN A 38 7.46 -2.65 -13.84
N ILE A 39 7.71 -1.89 -12.78
CA ILE A 39 8.63 -0.77 -12.81
C ILE A 39 10.05 -1.32 -12.69
N PRO A 40 10.96 -0.95 -13.61
CA PRO A 40 12.32 -1.42 -13.59
C PRO A 40 13.02 -1.08 -12.28
N LYS A 41 13.71 -2.07 -11.73
CA LYS A 41 14.62 -1.83 -10.60
C LYS A 41 15.85 -1.11 -11.13
N SER A 42 16.39 -0.20 -10.32
CA SER A 42 17.67 0.42 -10.64
C SER A 42 18.79 -0.64 -10.65
N THR A 43 19.66 -0.54 -11.63
CA THR A 43 20.87 -1.35 -11.73
C THR A 43 22.08 -0.68 -11.09
N LYS A 44 21.88 0.48 -10.44
CA LYS A 44 22.94 1.24 -9.79
C LYS A 44 23.57 0.43 -8.68
N THR A 45 24.88 0.31 -8.71
CA THR A 45 25.69 -0.32 -7.66
C THR A 45 26.41 0.77 -6.86
N TYR A 46 26.57 0.56 -5.57
CA TYR A 46 27.24 1.49 -4.66
C TYR A 46 28.53 0.87 -4.17
N GLU A 47 29.60 1.65 -4.19
CA GLU A 47 30.82 1.27 -3.50
C GLU A 47 30.65 1.42 -2.00
N ASN A 48 31.39 0.65 -1.21
CA ASN A 48 31.36 0.71 0.25
C ASN A 48 32.15 1.90 0.75
N THR A 49 31.61 3.12 0.55
CA THR A 49 32.19 4.41 0.95
C THR A 49 31.23 5.24 1.76
N LEU A 50 31.74 6.20 2.54
CA LEU A 50 30.89 7.13 3.30
C LEU A 50 30.03 8.00 2.40
N GLU A 51 30.54 8.36 1.23
CA GLU A 51 29.82 9.14 0.22
C GLU A 51 28.60 8.36 -0.30
N SER A 52 28.76 7.08 -0.58
CA SER A 52 27.67 6.19 -1.01
C SER A 52 26.62 6.05 0.08
N TYR A 53 26.99 5.91 1.35
CA TYR A 53 26.04 5.89 2.45
C TYR A 53 25.28 7.21 2.60
N ALA A 54 25.94 8.34 2.47
CA ALA A 54 25.29 9.65 2.51
C ALA A 54 24.31 9.85 1.34
N GLU A 55 24.63 9.32 0.15
CA GLU A 55 23.72 9.33 -1.00
C GLU A 55 22.47 8.48 -0.75
N ILE A 56 22.64 7.28 -0.18
CA ILE A 56 21.53 6.38 0.16
C ILE A 56 20.62 7.04 1.21
N ASP A 57 21.20 7.61 2.29
CA ASP A 57 20.45 8.30 3.33
C ASP A 57 19.67 9.50 2.78
N SER A 58 20.28 10.28 1.90
CA SER A 58 19.61 11.39 1.21
C SER A 58 18.45 10.92 0.34
N SER A 59 18.61 9.80 -0.36
CA SER A 59 17.54 9.18 -1.16
C SER A 59 16.38 8.72 -0.30
N LEU A 60 16.66 8.07 0.83
CA LEU A 60 15.64 7.62 1.78
C LEU A 60 14.87 8.80 2.39
N ALA A 61 15.56 9.87 2.75
CA ALA A 61 14.92 11.08 3.27
C ALA A 61 13.98 11.74 2.25
N LYS A 62 14.38 11.78 0.97
CA LYS A 62 13.51 12.26 -0.13
C LYS A 62 12.28 11.38 -0.29
N SER A 63 12.44 10.07 -0.25
CA SER A 63 11.33 9.13 -0.39
C SER A 63 10.25 9.33 0.65
N GLN A 64 10.60 9.61 1.90
CA GLN A 64 9.63 9.92 2.95
C GLN A 64 8.81 11.19 2.65
N LEU A 65 9.43 12.21 2.08
CA LEU A 65 8.73 13.42 1.65
C LEU A 65 7.81 13.12 0.45
N ASP A 66 8.29 12.32 -0.50
CA ASP A 66 7.56 11.97 -1.70
C ASP A 66 6.29 11.14 -1.41
N ILE A 67 6.30 10.28 -0.37
CA ILE A 67 5.10 9.57 0.12
C ILE A 67 3.99 10.58 0.48
N GLY A 68 4.35 11.59 1.27
CA GLY A 68 3.40 12.62 1.71
C GLY A 68 2.93 13.52 0.56
N GLU A 69 3.85 13.94 -0.31
CA GLU A 69 3.51 14.81 -1.44
C GLU A 69 2.66 14.11 -2.50
N SER A 70 3.00 12.88 -2.88
CA SER A 70 2.23 12.10 -3.85
C SER A 70 0.82 11.79 -3.34
N SER A 71 0.68 11.36 -2.08
CA SER A 71 -0.62 11.09 -1.48
C SER A 71 -1.51 12.34 -1.41
N ASN A 72 -0.94 13.47 -1.03
CA ASN A 72 -1.65 14.75 -0.99
C ASN A 72 -2.07 15.21 -2.38
N LEU A 73 -1.19 15.11 -3.35
CA LEU A 73 -1.47 15.51 -4.73
C LEU A 73 -2.50 14.59 -5.39
N ALA A 74 -2.48 13.28 -5.07
CA ALA A 74 -3.48 12.32 -5.54
C ALA A 74 -4.89 12.68 -5.04
N GLN A 75 -5.04 13.14 -3.80
CA GLN A 75 -6.33 13.61 -3.28
C GLN A 75 -6.83 14.88 -4.01
N ILE A 76 -5.93 15.78 -4.39
CA ILE A 76 -6.28 16.94 -5.20
C ILE A 76 -6.66 16.49 -6.62
N ALA A 77 -5.91 15.58 -7.23
CA ALA A 77 -6.21 15.02 -8.55
C ALA A 77 -7.58 14.33 -8.55
N GLN A 78 -7.90 13.55 -7.52
CA GLN A 78 -9.22 12.94 -7.36
C GLN A 78 -10.34 13.99 -7.26
N THR A 79 -10.09 15.11 -6.59
CA THR A 79 -11.06 16.21 -6.52
C THR A 79 -11.28 16.83 -7.88
N TYR A 80 -10.23 17.02 -8.67
CA TYR A 80 -10.32 17.54 -10.01
C TYR A 80 -11.02 16.58 -10.97
N ASP A 81 -10.75 15.27 -10.84
CA ASP A 81 -11.46 14.22 -11.57
C ASP A 81 -12.98 14.25 -11.30
N CYS A 82 -13.38 14.47 -10.04
CA CYS A 82 -14.78 14.61 -9.64
C CYS A 82 -15.42 15.95 -10.10
N SER A 83 -14.63 16.98 -10.35
CA SER A 83 -15.13 18.35 -10.57
C SER A 83 -14.98 18.81 -12.01
N PHE A 84 -14.03 18.27 -12.75
CA PHE A 84 -13.74 18.62 -14.13
C PHE A 84 -13.93 17.40 -15.02
N ASP A 85 -14.47 17.60 -16.19
CA ASP A 85 -14.66 16.55 -17.20
C ASP A 85 -13.38 16.39 -18.05
N ASP A 86 -12.28 16.03 -17.38
CA ASP A 86 -10.96 15.84 -18.03
C ASP A 86 -10.31 14.53 -17.53
N PRO A 87 -10.21 13.50 -18.38
CA PRO A 87 -9.72 12.17 -17.99
C PRO A 87 -8.27 12.17 -17.47
N LYS A 88 -7.48 13.20 -17.78
CA LYS A 88 -6.10 13.30 -17.30
C LYS A 88 -5.97 13.27 -15.78
N PHE A 89 -6.95 13.80 -15.05
CA PHE A 89 -6.90 13.82 -13.59
C PHE A 89 -7.01 12.41 -12.99
N LYS A 90 -7.79 11.56 -13.64
CA LYS A 90 -7.88 10.13 -13.28
C LYS A 90 -6.55 9.41 -13.50
N ASP A 91 -5.88 9.70 -14.62
CA ASP A 91 -4.55 9.16 -14.89
C ASP A 91 -3.54 9.62 -13.82
N TYR A 92 -3.63 10.88 -13.39
CA TYR A 92 -2.77 11.38 -12.31
C TYR A 92 -3.04 10.70 -10.96
N VAL A 93 -4.28 10.38 -10.63
CA VAL A 93 -4.59 9.57 -9.44
C VAL A 93 -3.87 8.23 -9.50
N CYS A 94 -3.93 7.55 -10.65
CA CYS A 94 -3.27 6.27 -10.86
C CYS A 94 -1.75 6.39 -10.76
N ILE A 95 -1.15 7.34 -11.46
CA ILE A 95 0.30 7.56 -11.48
C ILE A 95 0.81 7.92 -10.08
N LEU A 96 0.14 8.84 -9.38
CA LEU A 96 0.54 9.27 -8.04
C LEU A 96 0.39 8.15 -7.00
N SER A 97 -0.57 7.24 -7.18
CA SER A 97 -0.70 6.04 -6.35
C SER A 97 0.49 5.10 -6.53
N VAL A 98 0.96 4.92 -7.77
CA VAL A 98 2.17 4.13 -8.07
C VAL A 98 3.42 4.81 -7.51
N ILE A 99 3.54 6.13 -7.66
CA ILE A 99 4.66 6.91 -7.10
C ILE A 99 4.72 6.76 -5.58
N ALA A 100 3.57 6.82 -4.89
CA ALA A 100 3.51 6.60 -3.45
C ALA A 100 4.03 5.22 -3.05
N GLN A 101 3.67 4.17 -3.80
CA GLN A 101 4.17 2.81 -3.56
C GLN A 101 5.67 2.69 -3.83
N ILE A 102 6.17 3.29 -4.93
CA ILE A 102 7.61 3.35 -5.22
C ILE A 102 8.35 4.01 -4.07
N ALA A 103 7.83 5.14 -3.57
CA ALA A 103 8.45 5.87 -2.49
C ALA A 103 8.48 5.06 -1.18
N ILE A 104 7.43 4.30 -0.86
CA ILE A 104 7.38 3.39 0.29
C ILE A 104 8.41 2.27 0.13
N ASP A 105 8.45 1.64 -1.04
CA ASP A 105 9.34 0.51 -1.31
C ASP A 105 10.81 0.92 -1.50
N SER A 106 11.10 2.20 -1.70
CA SER A 106 12.47 2.68 -1.93
C SER A 106 13.42 2.45 -0.74
N ALA A 107 12.87 2.19 0.44
CA ALA A 107 13.65 1.74 1.60
C ALA A 107 14.18 0.30 1.44
N LYS A 108 13.54 -0.51 0.62
CA LYS A 108 13.89 -1.93 0.40
C LYS A 108 14.59 -2.15 -0.92
N ARG A 109 14.28 -1.33 -1.94
CA ARG A 109 14.82 -1.46 -3.30
C ARG A 109 14.78 -0.11 -4.01
N GLN A 110 15.73 0.13 -4.88
CA GLN A 110 15.73 1.31 -5.73
C GLN A 110 15.04 1.02 -7.05
N PHE A 111 14.32 2.02 -7.53
CA PHE A 111 13.67 2.01 -8.83
C PHE A 111 14.38 3.00 -9.76
N ASP A 112 14.28 2.77 -11.06
CA ASP A 112 14.83 3.66 -12.09
C ASP A 112 13.82 4.76 -12.45
N VAL A 113 13.30 5.44 -11.42
CA VAL A 113 12.30 6.52 -11.53
C VAL A 113 12.64 7.62 -10.53
N ASP A 114 12.74 8.86 -11.00
CA ASP A 114 12.82 10.02 -10.12
C ASP A 114 11.40 10.46 -9.70
N THR A 115 10.97 9.97 -8.53
CA THR A 115 9.65 10.25 -7.97
C THR A 115 9.43 11.73 -7.70
N THR A 116 10.46 12.44 -7.25
CA THR A 116 10.40 13.88 -6.96
C THR A 116 10.13 14.70 -8.21
N GLU A 117 10.82 14.41 -9.32
CA GLU A 117 10.61 15.11 -10.60
C GLU A 117 9.24 14.80 -11.20
N GLU A 118 8.77 13.56 -11.12
CA GLU A 118 7.42 13.20 -11.58
C GLU A 118 6.32 13.92 -10.77
N ILE A 119 6.45 14.00 -9.46
CA ILE A 119 5.51 14.75 -8.61
C ILE A 119 5.49 16.23 -9.01
N LYS A 120 6.65 16.84 -9.24
CA LYS A 120 6.74 18.25 -9.67
C LYS A 120 6.10 18.45 -11.04
N ARG A 121 6.33 17.55 -11.98
CA ARG A 121 5.75 17.58 -13.33
C ARG A 121 4.22 17.55 -13.25
N ILE A 122 3.67 16.57 -12.54
CA ILE A 122 2.22 16.43 -12.38
C ILE A 122 1.62 17.64 -11.67
N LYS A 123 2.24 18.12 -10.59
CA LYS A 123 1.79 19.29 -9.84
C LYS A 123 1.73 20.56 -10.72
N LYS A 124 2.69 20.72 -11.60
CA LYS A 124 2.73 21.82 -12.57
C LYS A 124 1.62 21.70 -13.63
N ASP A 125 1.43 20.48 -14.13
CA ASP A 125 0.44 20.22 -15.18
C ASP A 125 -0.99 20.27 -14.65
N MET A 126 -1.22 19.90 -13.40
CA MET A 126 -2.49 20.09 -12.70
C MET A 126 -2.86 21.57 -12.47
N ASP A 127 -1.90 22.46 -12.61
CA ASP A 127 -2.05 23.91 -12.35
C ASP A 127 -2.81 24.21 -11.05
N VAL A 128 -2.33 23.61 -9.94
CA VAL A 128 -2.98 23.70 -8.62
C VAL A 128 -3.12 25.14 -8.14
N LYS A 129 -2.26 26.05 -8.62
CA LYS A 129 -2.35 27.48 -8.27
C LYS A 129 -3.57 28.14 -8.88
N HIS A 130 -3.92 27.80 -10.10
CA HIS A 130 -5.06 28.34 -10.83
C HIS A 130 -6.35 27.61 -10.45
N ASN A 131 -6.34 26.30 -10.44
CA ASN A 131 -7.52 25.48 -10.15
C ASN A 131 -7.95 25.53 -8.68
N GLY A 132 -7.01 25.88 -7.78
CA GLY A 132 -7.28 26.02 -6.35
C GLY A 132 -7.34 24.70 -5.60
N TYR A 133 -7.53 24.79 -4.29
CA TYR A 133 -7.58 23.64 -3.40
C TYR A 133 -9.01 23.30 -2.98
N PRO A 134 -9.32 22.00 -2.73
CA PRO A 134 -10.64 21.60 -2.23
C PRO A 134 -10.88 22.06 -0.78
N ARG A 135 -12.14 22.14 -0.36
CA ARG A 135 -12.56 22.60 0.98
C ARG A 135 -11.93 21.79 2.10
N PHE A 136 -11.88 20.47 1.95
CA PHE A 136 -11.35 19.57 2.99
C PHE A 136 -9.88 19.87 3.31
N TRP A 137 -9.14 20.50 2.37
CA TRP A 137 -7.74 20.87 2.57
C TRP A 137 -7.53 21.77 3.78
N SER A 138 -8.47 22.68 4.06
CA SER A 138 -8.42 23.53 5.25
C SER A 138 -8.67 22.78 6.55
N VAL A 139 -9.25 21.59 6.50
CA VAL A 139 -9.46 20.72 7.67
C VAL A 139 -8.20 19.95 8.02
N ILE A 140 -7.49 19.44 7.03
CA ILE A 140 -6.26 18.65 7.25
C ILE A 140 -5.01 19.52 7.45
N LYS A 141 -4.97 20.72 6.85
CA LYS A 141 -3.86 21.68 6.95
C LYS A 141 -4.24 22.88 7.81
N ARG A 142 -3.89 22.84 9.12
CA ARG A 142 -4.30 23.87 10.10
C ARG A 142 -3.92 25.31 9.72
N ASN A 143 -2.78 25.51 9.08
CA ASN A 143 -2.25 26.84 8.73
C ASN A 143 -2.42 27.17 7.24
N PHE A 144 -3.40 26.53 6.57
CA PHE A 144 -3.61 26.75 5.16
C PHE A 144 -4.32 28.09 4.92
N ASN A 145 -3.82 28.85 3.94
CA ASN A 145 -4.50 30.09 3.53
C ASN A 145 -5.80 29.80 2.79
N LYS A 146 -6.92 30.04 3.45
CA LYS A 146 -8.26 29.76 2.93
C LYS A 146 -8.62 30.51 1.66
N SER A 147 -7.90 31.59 1.30
CA SER A 147 -8.12 32.31 0.04
C SER A 147 -7.79 31.47 -1.21
N HIS A 148 -7.03 30.39 -1.04
CA HIS A 148 -6.68 29.46 -2.12
C HIS A 148 -7.69 28.32 -2.27
N ILE A 149 -8.77 28.30 -1.48
CA ILE A 149 -9.81 27.30 -1.59
C ILE A 149 -10.73 27.66 -2.77
N ASN A 150 -10.90 26.72 -3.67
CA ASN A 150 -11.90 26.81 -4.71
C ASN A 150 -13.20 26.13 -4.26
N HIS A 151 -14.21 26.93 -4.00
CA HIS A 151 -15.49 26.47 -3.48
C HIS A 151 -16.38 25.78 -4.53
N SER A 152 -16.01 25.82 -5.81
CA SER A 152 -16.68 25.08 -6.86
C SER A 152 -16.26 23.61 -6.94
N LEU A 153 -15.15 23.26 -6.31
CA LEU A 153 -14.67 21.90 -6.24
C LEU A 153 -15.47 21.10 -5.21
N HIS A 154 -15.72 19.82 -5.52
CA HIS A 154 -16.40 18.88 -4.64
C HIS A 154 -15.83 17.48 -4.83
N CYS A 155 -15.76 16.75 -3.74
CA CYS A 155 -15.28 15.37 -3.74
C CYS A 155 -15.81 14.59 -2.53
N PRO A 156 -15.66 13.27 -2.52
CA PRO A 156 -16.07 12.43 -1.39
C PRO A 156 -15.43 12.81 -0.04
N MET A 157 -14.22 13.40 -0.05
CA MET A 157 -13.54 13.85 1.18
C MET A 157 -14.28 15.00 1.88
N ASP A 158 -14.95 15.89 1.13
CA ASP A 158 -15.79 16.94 1.74
C ASP A 158 -16.95 16.33 2.52
N TYR A 159 -17.48 15.21 2.05
CA TYR A 159 -18.53 14.46 2.73
C TYR A 159 -18.02 13.88 4.05
N LEU A 160 -16.84 13.23 4.01
CA LEU A 160 -16.22 12.65 5.20
C LEU A 160 -15.89 13.71 6.25
N CYS A 161 -15.39 14.89 5.83
CA CYS A 161 -15.08 15.99 6.74
C CYS A 161 -16.32 16.59 7.42
N ASN A 162 -17.50 16.44 6.83
CA ASN A 162 -18.77 16.91 7.39
C ASN A 162 -19.51 15.87 8.23
N LEU A 163 -19.01 14.63 8.31
CA LEU A 163 -19.61 13.62 9.16
C LEU A 163 -19.43 13.98 10.63
N ASN A 164 -20.55 14.04 11.38
CA ASN A 164 -20.54 14.10 12.84
C ASN A 164 -20.13 12.74 13.40
N ILE A 165 -18.81 12.50 13.43
CA ILE A 165 -18.28 11.28 14.05
C ILE A 165 -18.31 11.46 15.56
N THR A 166 -19.25 10.80 16.22
CA THR A 166 -19.26 10.69 17.67
C THR A 166 -18.01 9.92 18.09
N ARG A 167 -17.08 10.59 18.77
CA ARG A 167 -15.91 9.90 19.34
C ARG A 167 -16.41 8.95 20.43
N TYR A 168 -16.36 7.67 20.15
CA TYR A 168 -16.54 6.66 21.20
C TYR A 168 -15.44 6.87 22.24
N ARG A 169 -15.83 7.04 23.51
CA ARG A 169 -14.87 7.06 24.61
C ARG A 169 -14.38 5.63 24.80
N SER A 170 -13.13 5.47 25.15
CA SER A 170 -12.50 4.16 25.44
C SER A 170 -13.15 3.39 26.61
N THR A 171 -14.14 3.99 27.28
CA THR A 171 -14.95 3.37 28.30
C THR A 171 -16.10 2.54 27.76
N ASP A 172 -16.39 2.63 26.46
CA ASP A 172 -17.39 1.76 25.85
C ASP A 172 -16.84 0.33 25.86
N LYS A 173 -17.66 -0.60 26.37
CA LYS A 173 -17.30 -2.01 26.44
C LYS A 173 -16.93 -2.47 25.03
N THR A 174 -15.64 -2.70 24.82
CA THR A 174 -15.18 -3.34 23.59
C THR A 174 -15.68 -4.77 23.59
N GLU A 175 -16.42 -5.13 22.55
CA GLU A 175 -16.82 -6.52 22.38
C GLU A 175 -15.56 -7.39 22.22
N PRO A 176 -15.44 -8.47 23.01
CA PRO A 176 -14.26 -9.32 22.88
C PRO A 176 -14.23 -9.95 21.49
N MET A 177 -13.04 -10.04 20.91
CA MET A 177 -12.82 -10.64 19.59
C MET A 177 -13.49 -12.02 19.45
N SER A 178 -13.67 -12.75 20.53
CA SER A 178 -14.37 -14.04 20.55
C SER A 178 -15.85 -13.97 20.11
N HIS A 179 -16.48 -12.78 20.13
CA HIS A 179 -17.85 -12.59 19.63
C HIS A 179 -17.94 -12.58 18.11
N PHE A 180 -16.84 -12.23 17.44
CA PHE A 180 -16.77 -12.23 15.97
C PHE A 180 -16.41 -13.59 15.40
N PHE A 181 -15.94 -14.51 16.22
CA PHE A 181 -15.64 -15.86 15.79
C PHE A 181 -16.77 -16.80 16.17
N VAL A 182 -17.38 -17.42 15.18
CA VAL A 182 -18.27 -18.55 15.41
C VAL A 182 -17.44 -19.61 16.15
N LYS A 183 -17.87 -19.97 17.37
CA LYS A 183 -17.26 -21.10 18.08
C LYS A 183 -17.58 -22.39 17.32
N HIS A 184 -16.87 -22.62 16.24
CA HIS A 184 -16.76 -23.98 15.74
C HIS A 184 -16.01 -24.77 16.80
N LYS A 185 -16.60 -25.84 17.30
CA LYS A 185 -15.82 -26.90 17.94
C LYS A 185 -14.93 -27.48 16.82
N LEU A 186 -13.83 -26.80 16.56
CA LEU A 186 -12.74 -27.39 15.80
C LEU A 186 -12.23 -28.50 16.72
N ASP A 187 -12.51 -29.74 16.39
CA ASP A 187 -11.80 -30.89 16.92
C ASP A 187 -10.36 -30.80 16.39
N ILE A 188 -9.58 -29.93 17.06
CA ILE A 188 -8.17 -29.78 16.72
C ILE A 188 -7.51 -31.07 17.23
N HIS A 189 -7.27 -31.96 16.30
CA HIS A 189 -6.45 -33.14 16.56
C HIS A 189 -5.05 -32.67 16.98
N ARG A 190 -4.77 -32.63 18.28
CA ARG A 190 -3.50 -32.14 18.84
C ARG A 190 -2.27 -32.77 18.18
N LYS A 191 -2.37 -34.07 17.81
CA LYS A 191 -1.31 -34.76 17.08
C LYS A 191 -1.08 -34.19 15.68
N THR A 192 -2.15 -33.86 14.95
CA THR A 192 -2.07 -33.29 13.61
C THR A 192 -1.55 -31.85 13.69
N SER A 193 -2.02 -31.05 14.64
CA SER A 193 -1.52 -29.69 14.87
C SER A 193 0.00 -29.70 15.15
N LYS A 194 0.45 -30.55 16.07
CA LYS A 194 1.89 -30.68 16.39
C LYS A 194 2.71 -31.11 15.18
N ARG A 195 2.20 -32.05 14.39
CA ARG A 195 2.88 -32.47 13.15
C ARG A 195 2.98 -31.35 12.11
N ILE A 196 1.93 -30.53 11.98
CA ILE A 196 1.96 -29.35 11.10
C ILE A 196 2.97 -28.32 11.59
N GLU A 197 3.01 -28.03 12.90
CA GLU A 197 4.00 -27.12 13.49
C GLU A 197 5.45 -27.60 13.26
N GLU A 198 5.69 -28.89 13.46
CA GLU A 198 7.00 -29.49 13.18
C GLU A 198 7.39 -29.37 11.71
N MET A 199 6.44 -29.57 10.79
CA MET A 199 6.67 -29.45 9.36
C MET A 199 6.94 -27.99 8.94
N ILE A 200 6.18 -27.02 9.46
CA ILE A 200 6.40 -25.60 9.21
C ILE A 200 7.79 -25.19 9.69
N THR A 201 8.18 -25.65 10.88
CA THR A 201 9.51 -25.35 11.45
C THR A 201 10.63 -25.91 10.57
N GLN A 202 10.51 -27.16 10.12
CA GLN A 202 11.50 -27.78 9.23
C GLN A 202 11.57 -27.09 7.87
N TYR A 203 10.41 -26.71 7.31
CA TYR A 203 10.35 -25.96 6.06
C TYR A 203 11.04 -24.59 6.20
N SER A 204 10.75 -23.85 7.27
CA SER A 204 11.34 -22.55 7.52
C SER A 204 12.86 -22.61 7.65
N LEU A 205 13.40 -23.65 8.32
CA LEU A 205 14.84 -23.87 8.43
C LEU A 205 15.48 -24.12 7.05
N LYS A 206 14.88 -25.00 6.24
CA LYS A 206 15.38 -25.30 4.89
C LYS A 206 15.30 -24.08 3.97
N VAL A 207 14.24 -23.26 4.06
CA VAL A 207 14.13 -22.01 3.33
C VAL A 207 15.27 -21.06 3.71
N TYR A 208 15.55 -20.93 5.00
CA TYR A 208 16.66 -20.10 5.47
C TYR A 208 18.03 -20.61 4.95
N GLU A 209 18.24 -21.92 4.96
CA GLU A 209 19.45 -22.54 4.41
C GLU A 209 19.59 -22.29 2.90
N ALA A 210 18.51 -22.46 2.11
CA ALA A 210 18.49 -22.21 0.68
C ALA A 210 18.70 -20.71 0.34
N GLN A 211 18.16 -19.81 1.14
CA GLN A 211 18.40 -18.37 0.98
C GLN A 211 19.87 -18.01 1.26
N SER A 212 20.47 -18.62 2.27
CA SER A 212 21.88 -18.38 2.61
C SER A 212 22.85 -18.99 1.60
N SER A 213 22.44 -20.04 0.88
CA SER A 213 23.23 -20.65 -0.21
C SER A 213 23.11 -19.91 -1.56
N GLY A 214 22.13 -19.01 -1.70
CA GLY A 214 21.89 -18.24 -2.92
C GLY A 214 21.36 -19.07 -4.11
N SER A 215 20.74 -20.23 -3.85
CA SER A 215 20.24 -21.15 -4.87
C SER A 215 18.73 -21.00 -5.07
N ASP A 216 18.33 -20.21 -6.09
CA ASP A 216 16.91 -20.04 -6.46
C ASP A 216 16.23 -21.37 -6.87
N GLY A 217 16.99 -22.32 -7.41
CA GLY A 217 16.49 -23.63 -7.82
C GLY A 217 16.08 -24.52 -6.62
N GLU A 218 16.83 -24.48 -5.52
CA GLU A 218 16.51 -25.21 -4.30
C GLU A 218 15.24 -24.68 -3.63
N PHE A 219 15.03 -23.38 -3.69
CA PHE A 219 13.82 -22.75 -3.13
C PHE A 219 12.52 -23.22 -3.83
N LEU A 220 12.53 -23.33 -5.15
CA LEU A 220 11.37 -23.82 -5.92
C LEU A 220 11.08 -25.28 -5.65
N LEU A 221 12.12 -26.13 -5.50
CA LEU A 221 11.96 -27.53 -5.15
C LEU A 221 11.40 -27.71 -3.74
N LEU A 222 11.91 -26.96 -2.76
CA LEU A 222 11.43 -26.99 -1.38
C LEU A 222 9.95 -26.58 -1.28
N ARG A 223 9.52 -25.58 -2.07
CA ARG A 223 8.13 -25.17 -2.11
C ARG A 223 7.23 -26.27 -2.66
N SER A 224 7.62 -26.90 -3.76
CA SER A 224 6.87 -28.00 -4.38
C SER A 224 6.76 -29.21 -3.44
N ASP A 225 7.85 -29.55 -2.76
CA ASP A 225 7.88 -30.65 -1.79
C ASP A 225 6.95 -30.39 -0.60
N PHE A 226 6.93 -29.17 -0.08
CA PHE A 226 6.05 -28.78 1.01
C PHE A 226 4.57 -28.80 0.60
N GLU A 227 4.24 -28.28 -0.58
CA GLU A 227 2.88 -28.33 -1.14
C GLU A 227 2.37 -29.78 -1.30
N ASN A 228 3.21 -30.69 -1.79
CA ASN A 228 2.88 -32.11 -1.91
C ASN A 228 2.70 -32.79 -0.53
N LEU A 229 3.50 -32.42 0.45
CA LEU A 229 3.43 -32.96 1.81
C LEU A 229 2.13 -32.53 2.51
N VAL A 230 1.72 -31.28 2.34
CA VAL A 230 0.45 -30.73 2.86
C VAL A 230 -0.74 -31.35 2.16
N ALA A 231 -0.67 -31.54 0.83
CA ALA A 231 -1.73 -32.18 0.06
C ALA A 231 -1.97 -33.65 0.47
N GLY A 232 -0.92 -34.36 0.88
CA GLY A 232 -0.99 -35.74 1.38
C GLY A 232 -1.51 -35.89 2.81
N MET A 233 -1.84 -34.80 3.51
CA MET A 233 -2.38 -34.80 4.87
C MET A 233 -3.92 -34.84 4.96
N ARG A 234 -4.62 -35.00 3.84
CA ARG A 234 -6.09 -35.13 3.80
C ARG A 234 -6.55 -36.51 4.26
#